data_cde8b4171bdea0b5d296213a362af797
#
_entry.id   cde8b4171bdea0b5d296213a362af797
#
_cell.length_a   1.000
_cell.length_b   1.000
_cell.length_c   1.000
_cell.angle_alpha   90.00
_cell.angle_beta   90.00
_cell.angle_gamma   90.00
#
_symmetry.space_group_name_H-M   'P 1'
#
loop_
_entity.id
_entity.type
_entity.pdbx_description
1 polymer ?
#
loop_
_entity_poly.entity_id
_entity_poly.type
_entity_poly.pdbx_seq_one_letter_code
_entity_poly.pdbx_strand_id
1 'polypeptide(L)'
;MPVQAAVPGWWTAFSRMPSMESRFRQESESAVFGKLAREGRLALAHGGRLRVTYDGGLTITCDGRHLIQYDPDTRTAQRVELARAVRDFPLLGILLDPARLDRLYRVEAFGGETVKLTPRETTLPELKATGRKGLLHTLEWTDPTGARQRLELLDPKSPVTLSPATFKFQVPANTRWSTPNG
;
A
#
# COMPACT_ATOMS: atom_id res chain seq x y z
N MET A 1 4.64 -31.11 -18.02
CA MET A 1 5.00 -29.93 -17.19
C MET A 1 3.93 -28.90 -17.40
N PRO A 2 3.22 -28.45 -16.37
CA PRO A 2 2.34 -27.30 -16.55
C PRO A 2 3.21 -26.08 -16.89
N VAL A 3 2.95 -25.47 -18.03
CA VAL A 3 3.55 -24.17 -18.39
C VAL A 3 2.99 -23.17 -17.39
N GLN A 4 3.81 -22.71 -16.48
CA GLN A 4 3.44 -21.66 -15.55
C GLN A 4 3.15 -20.42 -16.40
N ALA A 5 1.91 -19.95 -16.37
CA ALA A 5 1.52 -18.77 -17.13
C ALA A 5 2.42 -17.60 -16.75
N ALA A 6 2.91 -16.87 -17.74
CA ALA A 6 3.77 -15.71 -17.49
C ALA A 6 2.99 -14.62 -16.72
N VAL A 7 3.67 -14.02 -15.77
CA VAL A 7 3.13 -12.87 -15.03
C VAL A 7 2.83 -11.73 -16.01
N PRO A 8 1.67 -11.06 -15.91
CA PRO A 8 1.32 -9.95 -16.79
C PRO A 8 2.37 -8.85 -16.82
N GLY A 9 2.61 -8.27 -18.00
CA GLY A 9 3.65 -7.25 -18.21
C GLY A 9 3.50 -6.00 -17.32
N TRP A 10 2.27 -5.65 -16.92
CA TRP A 10 2.04 -4.52 -16.04
C TRP A 10 2.72 -4.68 -14.68
N TRP A 11 2.82 -5.90 -14.16
CA TRP A 11 3.49 -6.16 -12.88
C TRP A 11 4.97 -5.81 -12.93
N THR A 12 5.64 -6.19 -14.01
CA THR A 12 7.05 -5.82 -14.23
C THR A 12 7.21 -4.32 -14.41
N ALA A 13 6.30 -3.67 -15.15
CA ALA A 13 6.31 -2.22 -15.33
C ALA A 13 6.07 -1.48 -14.01
N PHE A 14 5.12 -1.95 -13.19
CA PHE A 14 4.85 -1.40 -11.87
C PHE A 14 6.08 -1.47 -10.95
N SER A 15 6.81 -2.58 -10.95
CA SER A 15 8.01 -2.75 -10.13
C SER A 15 9.17 -1.81 -10.49
N ARG A 16 9.13 -1.22 -11.69
CA ARG A 16 10.16 -0.32 -12.22
C ARG A 16 9.73 1.13 -12.32
N MET A 17 8.50 1.45 -11.97
CA MET A 17 8.03 2.84 -12.08
C MET A 17 8.78 3.75 -11.11
N PRO A 18 9.20 4.95 -11.56
CA PRO A 18 9.96 5.88 -10.72
C PRO A 18 9.08 6.60 -9.70
N SER A 19 7.83 6.86 -10.07
CA SER A 19 6.88 7.62 -9.25
C SER A 19 5.45 7.42 -9.74
N MET A 20 4.50 7.59 -8.85
CA MET A 20 3.07 7.53 -9.15
C MET A 20 2.29 8.40 -8.16
N GLU A 21 1.20 8.96 -8.63
CA GLU A 21 0.16 9.52 -7.78
C GLU A 21 -1.20 9.02 -8.23
N SER A 22 -2.14 8.92 -7.30
CA SER A 22 -3.52 8.52 -7.59
C SER A 22 -4.47 8.97 -6.49
N ARG A 23 -5.72 9.14 -6.85
CA ARG A 23 -6.80 8.99 -5.89
C ARG A 23 -7.04 7.51 -5.64
N PHE A 24 -7.55 7.18 -4.47
CA PHE A 24 -7.90 5.79 -4.14
C PHE A 24 -9.21 5.71 -3.37
N ARG A 25 -9.81 4.54 -3.45
CA ARG A 25 -10.92 4.12 -2.61
C ARG A 25 -10.53 2.81 -1.93
N GLN A 26 -10.66 2.76 -0.62
CA GLN A 26 -10.45 1.56 0.17
C GLN A 26 -11.78 1.12 0.76
N GLU A 27 -12.14 -0.13 0.52
CA GLU A 27 -13.33 -0.76 1.08
C GLU A 27 -12.91 -1.87 2.04
N SER A 28 -13.59 -1.92 3.17
CA SER A 28 -13.47 -2.99 4.17
C SER A 28 -14.85 -3.60 4.39
N GLU A 29 -14.96 -4.91 4.31
CA GLU A 29 -16.21 -5.65 4.53
C GLU A 29 -16.00 -6.72 5.60
N SER A 30 -16.76 -6.64 6.67
CA SER A 30 -16.74 -7.62 7.75
C SER A 30 -18.14 -8.06 8.12
N ALA A 31 -18.25 -9.27 8.69
CA ALA A 31 -19.53 -9.80 9.18
C ALA A 31 -20.09 -8.99 10.37
N VAL A 32 -19.22 -8.32 11.13
CA VAL A 32 -19.59 -7.58 12.34
C VAL A 32 -19.98 -6.13 12.03
N PHE A 33 -19.15 -5.44 11.22
CA PHE A 33 -19.29 -4.00 10.98
C PHE A 33 -19.89 -3.67 9.62
N GLY A 34 -20.20 -4.69 8.80
CA GLY A 34 -20.67 -4.48 7.45
C GLY A 34 -19.60 -3.89 6.52
N LYS A 35 -20.03 -3.04 5.60
CA LYS A 35 -19.17 -2.44 4.58
C LYS A 35 -18.83 -0.99 4.93
N LEU A 36 -17.55 -0.69 4.99
CA LEU A 36 -17.00 0.66 5.19
C LEU A 36 -16.18 1.05 3.97
N ALA A 37 -16.24 2.31 3.58
CA ALA A 37 -15.44 2.86 2.49
C ALA A 37 -14.70 4.13 2.95
N ARG A 38 -13.44 4.27 2.52
CA ARG A 38 -12.62 5.46 2.71
C ARG A 38 -11.99 5.85 1.39
N GLU A 39 -11.84 7.12 1.17
CA GLU A 39 -11.17 7.67 0.00
C GLU A 39 -10.01 8.56 0.41
N GLY A 40 -9.14 8.85 -0.53
CA GLY A 40 -8.00 9.71 -0.31
C GLY A 40 -7.11 9.82 -1.53
N ARG A 41 -5.89 10.30 -1.28
CA ARG A 41 -4.84 10.46 -2.30
C ARG A 41 -3.58 9.77 -1.84
N LEU A 42 -2.83 9.22 -2.78
CA LEU A 42 -1.51 8.67 -2.52
C LEU A 42 -0.49 9.20 -3.53
N ALA A 43 0.74 9.32 -3.07
CA ALA A 43 1.92 9.56 -3.88
C ALA A 43 2.97 8.53 -3.50
N LEU A 44 3.64 7.97 -4.48
CA LEU A 44 4.63 6.92 -4.33
C LEU A 44 5.87 7.29 -5.15
N ALA A 45 7.04 7.10 -4.60
CA ALA A 45 8.28 7.22 -5.35
C ALA A 45 9.24 6.07 -5.01
N HIS A 46 10.10 5.75 -5.98
CA HIS A 46 11.13 4.73 -5.82
C HIS A 46 11.98 4.98 -4.56
N GLY A 47 12.47 3.89 -3.93
CA GLY A 47 13.21 3.98 -2.67
C GLY A 47 12.33 3.94 -1.42
N GLY A 48 11.12 3.43 -1.52
CA GLY A 48 10.21 3.23 -0.38
C GLY A 48 9.55 4.51 0.12
N ARG A 49 9.46 5.55 -0.70
CA ARG A 49 8.83 6.82 -0.34
C ARG A 49 7.34 6.79 -0.65
N LEU A 50 6.53 7.16 0.32
CA LEU A 50 5.07 7.12 0.23
C LEU A 50 4.44 8.28 1.00
N ARG A 51 3.36 8.81 0.46
CA ARG A 51 2.41 9.64 1.19
C ARG A 51 1.00 9.18 0.88
N VAL A 52 0.22 8.88 1.92
CA VAL A 52 -1.21 8.61 1.84
C VAL A 52 -1.93 9.61 2.70
N THR A 53 -2.94 10.27 2.14
CA THR A 53 -3.79 11.21 2.87
C THR A 53 -5.24 10.81 2.64
N TYR A 54 -5.91 10.40 3.70
CA TYR A 54 -7.35 10.14 3.67
C TYR A 54 -8.14 11.44 3.70
N ASP A 55 -9.32 11.45 3.13
CA ASP A 55 -10.17 12.65 3.08
C ASP A 55 -10.53 13.19 4.47
N GLY A 56 -10.55 12.33 5.52
CA GLY A 56 -10.68 12.72 6.92
C GLY A 56 -9.42 13.32 7.55
N GLY A 57 -8.32 13.44 6.82
CA GLY A 57 -7.08 14.05 7.26
C GLY A 57 -6.03 13.11 7.86
N LEU A 58 -6.37 11.84 8.14
CA LEU A 58 -5.37 10.84 8.53
C LEU A 58 -4.29 10.77 7.46
N THR A 59 -3.04 10.94 7.84
CA THR A 59 -1.91 10.98 6.91
C THR A 59 -0.85 9.95 7.30
N ILE A 60 -0.38 9.21 6.30
CA ILE A 60 0.74 8.28 6.43
C ILE A 60 1.84 8.78 5.50
N THR A 61 3.02 9.02 6.04
CA THR A 61 4.18 9.50 5.28
C THR A 61 5.38 8.59 5.53
N CYS A 62 6.07 8.20 4.48
CA CYS A 62 7.30 7.43 4.58
C CYS A 62 8.40 8.07 3.74
N ASP A 63 9.55 8.28 4.36
CA ASP A 63 10.76 8.84 3.75
C ASP A 63 11.69 7.78 3.12
N GLY A 64 11.29 6.52 3.15
CA GLY A 64 12.09 5.37 2.71
C GLY A 64 12.70 4.57 3.88
N ARG A 65 12.68 5.10 5.10
CA ARG A 65 13.21 4.43 6.31
C ARG A 65 12.20 4.36 7.43
N HIS A 66 11.47 5.45 7.65
CA HIS A 66 10.50 5.59 8.72
C HIS A 66 9.15 5.96 8.17
N LEU A 67 8.14 5.35 8.71
CA LEU A 67 6.74 5.68 8.46
C LEU A 67 6.22 6.49 9.64
N ILE A 68 5.57 7.61 9.34
CA ILE A 68 4.86 8.43 10.33
C ILE A 68 3.39 8.39 9.98
N GLN A 69 2.57 7.97 10.93
CA GLN A 69 1.12 8.08 10.86
C GLN A 69 0.68 9.23 11.76
N TYR A 70 -0.09 10.15 11.22
CA TYR A 70 -0.66 11.28 11.95
C TYR A 70 -2.18 11.27 11.87
N ASP A 71 -2.80 11.34 13.02
CA ASP A 71 -4.25 11.46 13.17
C ASP A 71 -4.59 12.88 13.65
N PRO A 72 -5.24 13.71 12.81
CA PRO A 72 -5.60 15.08 13.18
C PRO A 72 -6.72 15.16 14.22
N ASP A 73 -7.62 14.15 14.27
CA ASP A 73 -8.75 14.16 15.21
C ASP A 73 -8.28 14.02 16.66
N THR A 74 -7.29 13.17 16.88
CA THR A 74 -6.68 12.95 18.20
C THR A 74 -5.41 13.77 18.42
N ARG A 75 -4.89 14.43 17.38
CA ARG A 75 -3.59 15.12 17.34
C ARG A 75 -2.44 14.23 17.81
N THR A 76 -2.46 12.99 17.39
CA THR A 76 -1.43 12.01 17.72
C THR A 76 -0.62 11.62 16.49
N ALA A 77 0.68 11.44 16.67
CA ALA A 77 1.57 10.90 15.67
C ALA A 77 2.26 9.65 16.21
N GLN A 78 2.46 8.68 15.33
CA GLN A 78 3.17 7.45 15.61
C GLN A 78 4.27 7.24 14.56
N ARG A 79 5.47 6.87 15.01
CA ARG A 79 6.59 6.54 14.13
C ARG A 79 6.86 5.05 14.17
N VAL A 80 6.97 4.44 13.00
CA VAL A 80 7.24 2.99 12.84
C VAL A 80 8.38 2.82 11.83
N GLU A 81 9.27 1.87 12.09
CA GLU A 81 10.27 1.49 11.09
C GLU A 81 9.61 0.80 9.89
N LEU A 82 10.07 1.13 8.68
CA LEU A 82 9.50 0.61 7.44
C LEU A 82 9.50 -0.93 7.39
N ALA A 83 10.55 -1.57 7.86
CA ALA A 83 10.65 -3.03 7.87
C ALA A 83 9.51 -3.69 8.66
N ARG A 84 9.10 -3.07 9.76
CA ARG A 84 7.96 -3.51 10.58
C ARG A 84 6.63 -3.21 9.88
N ALA A 85 6.50 -2.01 9.30
CA ALA A 85 5.30 -1.59 8.59
C ALA A 85 5.01 -2.49 7.38
N VAL A 86 6.03 -2.92 6.65
CA VAL A 86 5.88 -3.84 5.52
C VAL A 86 5.33 -5.21 5.97
N ARG A 87 5.72 -5.67 7.16
CA ARG A 87 5.20 -6.91 7.73
C ARG A 87 3.74 -6.79 8.16
N ASP A 88 3.42 -5.70 8.85
CA ASP A 88 2.09 -5.48 9.44
C ASP A 88 1.07 -5.00 8.40
N PHE A 89 1.54 -4.35 7.33
CA PHE A 89 0.72 -3.74 6.28
C PHE A 89 1.16 -4.21 4.89
N PRO A 90 0.67 -5.36 4.40
CA PRO A 90 1.06 -5.90 3.09
C PRO A 90 0.86 -4.93 1.94
N LEU A 91 -0.16 -4.06 2.03
CA LEU A 91 -0.40 -2.99 1.07
C LEU A 91 0.81 -2.05 0.93
N LEU A 92 1.41 -1.66 2.05
CA LEU A 92 2.61 -0.82 2.04
C LEU A 92 3.80 -1.53 1.40
N GLY A 93 3.90 -2.86 1.55
CA GLY A 93 4.91 -3.66 0.88
C GLY A 93 4.86 -3.53 -0.64
N ILE A 94 3.68 -3.62 -1.23
CA ILE A 94 3.49 -3.46 -2.68
C ILE A 94 3.79 -2.03 -3.13
N LEU A 95 3.28 -1.03 -2.40
CA LEU A 95 3.40 0.36 -2.80
C LEU A 95 4.80 0.94 -2.57
N LEU A 96 5.53 0.45 -1.57
CA LEU A 96 6.82 1.00 -1.18
C LEU A 96 8.01 0.34 -1.87
N ASP A 97 7.96 -0.95 -2.10
CA ASP A 97 9.07 -1.68 -2.69
C ASP A 97 8.59 -3.01 -3.31
N PRO A 98 8.09 -2.97 -4.55
CA PRO A 98 7.64 -4.19 -5.24
C PRO A 98 8.73 -5.26 -5.37
N ALA A 99 9.99 -4.87 -5.49
CA ALA A 99 11.10 -5.82 -5.56
C ALA A 99 11.34 -6.54 -4.22
N ARG A 100 11.09 -5.88 -3.08
CA ARG A 100 11.13 -6.51 -1.76
C ARG A 100 9.99 -7.49 -1.58
N LEU A 101 8.86 -7.23 -2.23
CA LEU A 101 7.69 -8.09 -2.18
C LEU A 101 8.02 -9.51 -2.66
N ASP A 102 8.89 -9.68 -3.65
CA ASP A 102 9.33 -10.98 -4.14
C ASP A 102 10.00 -11.85 -3.06
N ARG A 103 10.56 -11.22 -2.04
CA ARG A 103 11.13 -11.95 -0.89
C ARG A 103 10.07 -12.43 0.08
N LEU A 104 8.96 -11.72 0.18
CA LEU A 104 7.86 -12.00 1.10
C LEU A 104 6.80 -12.91 0.47
N TYR A 105 6.62 -12.81 -0.83
CA TYR A 105 5.58 -13.48 -1.58
C TYR A 105 6.11 -14.22 -2.80
N ARG A 106 5.39 -15.27 -3.18
CA ARG A 106 5.47 -15.87 -4.50
C ARG A 106 4.43 -15.21 -5.38
N VAL A 107 4.84 -14.70 -6.52
CA VAL A 107 3.96 -14.05 -7.49
C VAL A 107 3.63 -15.03 -8.61
N GLU A 108 2.35 -15.23 -8.87
CA GLU A 108 1.84 -16.14 -9.88
C GLU A 108 0.77 -15.46 -10.73
N ALA A 109 0.72 -15.77 -12.02
CA ALA A 109 -0.39 -15.36 -12.86
C ALA A 109 -1.69 -16.03 -12.39
N PHE A 110 -2.77 -15.24 -12.29
CA PHE A 110 -4.07 -15.75 -11.83
C PHE A 110 -5.16 -15.68 -12.90
N GLY A 111 -4.83 -15.21 -14.08
CA GLY A 111 -5.72 -15.03 -15.22
C GLY A 111 -5.91 -13.57 -15.59
N GLY A 112 -5.94 -13.28 -16.90
CA GLY A 112 -6.02 -11.92 -17.41
C GLY A 112 -4.90 -11.03 -16.86
N GLU A 113 -5.27 -9.86 -16.37
CA GLU A 113 -4.35 -8.88 -15.78
C GLU A 113 -4.20 -9.03 -14.25
N THR A 114 -4.55 -10.19 -13.69
CA THR A 114 -4.49 -10.44 -12.25
C THR A 114 -3.28 -11.31 -11.89
N VAL A 115 -2.58 -10.92 -10.83
CA VAL A 115 -1.56 -11.71 -10.17
C VAL A 115 -2.02 -12.09 -8.77
N LYS A 116 -1.67 -13.30 -8.37
CA LYS A 116 -1.86 -13.80 -7.01
C LYS A 116 -0.52 -13.78 -6.30
N LEU A 117 -0.51 -13.25 -5.09
CA LEU A 117 0.65 -13.21 -4.23
C LEU A 117 0.40 -14.15 -3.05
N THR A 118 1.11 -15.27 -3.08
CA THR A 118 1.04 -16.27 -2.01
C THR A 118 2.17 -15.98 -1.02
N PRO A 119 1.87 -15.78 0.27
CA PRO A 119 2.89 -15.44 1.25
C PRO A 119 3.86 -16.61 1.46
N ARG A 120 5.13 -16.28 1.69
CA ARG A 120 6.16 -17.25 2.06
C ARG A 120 6.14 -17.57 3.55
N GLU A 121 5.53 -16.69 4.35
CA GLU A 121 5.31 -16.84 5.78
C GLU A 121 3.81 -16.85 6.10
N THR A 122 3.39 -17.69 7.02
CA THR A 122 1.97 -17.88 7.38
C THR A 122 1.31 -16.68 8.09
N THR A 123 2.12 -15.72 8.54
CA THR A 123 1.64 -14.50 9.22
C THR A 123 1.15 -13.41 8.28
N LEU A 124 1.42 -13.57 6.97
CA LEU A 124 1.02 -12.60 5.96
C LEU A 124 -0.23 -13.10 5.20
N PRO A 125 -1.15 -12.22 4.82
CA PRO A 125 -2.31 -12.60 4.03
C PRO A 125 -1.94 -12.87 2.57
N GLU A 126 -2.73 -13.69 1.90
CA GLU A 126 -2.70 -13.80 0.44
C GLU A 126 -3.25 -12.51 -0.19
N LEU A 127 -2.61 -12.06 -1.26
CA LEU A 127 -3.03 -10.86 -1.98
C LEU A 127 -3.41 -11.19 -3.42
N LYS A 128 -4.37 -10.46 -3.96
CA LYS A 128 -4.67 -10.42 -5.40
C LYS A 128 -4.49 -8.99 -5.89
N ALA A 129 -3.68 -8.81 -6.91
CA ALA A 129 -3.42 -7.52 -7.52
C ALA A 129 -3.82 -7.57 -8.99
N THR A 130 -4.60 -6.60 -9.43
CA THR A 130 -5.05 -6.50 -10.82
C THR A 130 -4.53 -5.22 -11.44
N GLY A 131 -3.94 -5.34 -12.62
CA GLY A 131 -3.46 -4.21 -13.40
C GLY A 131 -4.49 -3.70 -14.39
N ARG A 132 -4.32 -2.44 -14.74
CA ARG A 132 -5.04 -1.81 -15.82
C ARG A 132 -4.17 -0.74 -16.47
N LYS A 133 -4.07 -0.74 -17.80
CA LYS A 133 -3.24 0.21 -18.56
C LYS A 133 -1.79 0.31 -18.07
N GLY A 134 -1.19 -0.83 -17.73
CA GLY A 134 0.22 -0.89 -17.30
C GLY A 134 0.48 -0.50 -15.84
N LEU A 135 -0.53 -0.21 -15.04
CA LEU A 135 -0.40 0.19 -13.63
C LEU A 135 -1.25 -0.70 -12.72
N LEU A 136 -0.91 -0.73 -11.45
CA LEU A 136 -1.78 -1.31 -10.42
C LEU A 136 -3.12 -0.60 -10.43
N HIS A 137 -4.20 -1.36 -10.43
CA HIS A 137 -5.57 -0.84 -10.37
C HIS A 137 -6.28 -1.25 -9.09
N THR A 138 -6.26 -2.54 -8.75
CA THR A 138 -6.88 -3.04 -7.51
C THR A 138 -5.95 -3.95 -6.75
N LEU A 139 -6.07 -3.91 -5.43
CA LEU A 139 -5.43 -4.83 -4.49
C LEU A 139 -6.48 -5.35 -3.52
N GLU A 140 -6.55 -6.66 -3.36
CA GLU A 140 -7.53 -7.34 -2.50
C GLU A 140 -6.83 -8.30 -1.55
N TRP A 141 -7.27 -8.32 -0.30
CA TRP A 141 -6.80 -9.25 0.72
C TRP A 141 -7.84 -9.43 1.82
N THR A 142 -7.65 -10.46 2.64
CA THR A 142 -8.39 -10.63 3.89
C THR A 142 -7.43 -10.34 5.03
N ASP A 143 -7.82 -9.42 5.91
CA ASP A 143 -6.99 -9.06 7.05
C ASP A 143 -7.07 -10.11 8.18
N PRO A 144 -6.21 -10.03 9.22
CA PRO A 144 -6.22 -11.00 10.32
C PRO A 144 -7.54 -11.10 11.09
N THR A 145 -8.40 -10.10 11.00
CA THR A 145 -9.73 -10.11 11.64
C THR A 145 -10.79 -10.82 10.81
N GLY A 146 -10.44 -11.26 9.58
CA GLY A 146 -11.35 -11.88 8.63
C GLY A 146 -12.10 -10.87 7.76
N ALA A 147 -11.85 -9.58 7.88
CA ALA A 147 -12.45 -8.56 7.02
C ALA A 147 -11.79 -8.57 5.63
N ARG A 148 -12.63 -8.55 4.60
CA ARG A 148 -12.16 -8.38 3.21
C ARG A 148 -11.79 -6.93 2.97
N GLN A 149 -10.61 -6.72 2.45
CA GLN A 149 -10.08 -5.42 2.10
C GLN A 149 -9.93 -5.31 0.59
N ARG A 150 -10.32 -4.17 0.03
CA ARG A 150 -10.13 -3.83 -1.38
C ARG A 150 -9.63 -2.40 -1.49
N LEU A 151 -8.49 -2.23 -2.12
CA LEU A 151 -7.97 -0.94 -2.54
C LEU A 151 -8.16 -0.80 -4.04
N GLU A 152 -8.72 0.32 -4.48
CA GLU A 152 -8.84 0.69 -5.89
C GLU A 152 -8.16 2.02 -6.15
N LEU A 153 -7.27 2.06 -7.15
CA LEU A 153 -6.66 3.28 -7.65
C LEU A 153 -7.56 3.86 -8.75
N LEU A 154 -8.07 5.08 -8.51
CA LEU A 154 -9.12 5.66 -9.35
C LEU A 154 -8.57 6.37 -10.59
N ASP A 155 -7.42 7.01 -10.48
CA ASP A 155 -6.80 7.78 -11.56
C ASP A 155 -5.27 7.77 -11.43
N PRO A 156 -4.64 6.59 -11.55
CA PRO A 156 -3.20 6.47 -11.39
C PRO A 156 -2.46 7.18 -12.54
N LYS A 157 -1.47 8.00 -12.18
CA LYS A 157 -0.57 8.71 -13.10
C LYS A 157 0.87 8.35 -12.80
N SER A 158 1.63 7.96 -13.81
CA SER A 158 3.05 7.63 -13.73
C SER A 158 3.70 7.81 -15.10
N PRO A 159 4.92 8.36 -15.18
CA PRO A 159 5.65 9.01 -14.10
C PRO A 159 5.09 10.40 -13.77
N VAL A 160 5.31 10.84 -12.53
CA VAL A 160 4.97 12.19 -12.07
C VAL A 160 6.17 12.84 -11.40
N THR A 161 6.27 14.16 -11.49
CA THR A 161 7.31 14.89 -10.77
C THR A 161 6.84 15.17 -9.34
N LEU A 162 7.53 14.59 -8.37
CA LEU A 162 7.24 14.75 -6.96
C LEU A 162 8.41 15.43 -6.24
N SER A 163 8.10 16.51 -5.50
CA SER A 163 9.07 17.17 -4.64
C SER A 163 9.51 16.25 -3.50
N PRO A 164 10.78 16.26 -3.08
CA PRO A 164 11.21 15.56 -1.85
C PRO A 164 10.41 15.93 -0.61
N ALA A 165 9.89 17.16 -0.53
CA ALA A 165 9.03 17.63 0.56
C ALA A 165 7.70 16.86 0.64
N THR A 166 7.23 16.26 -0.44
CA THR A 166 6.03 15.42 -0.47
C THR A 166 6.10 14.29 0.56
N PHE A 167 7.30 13.73 0.78
CA PHE A 167 7.52 12.56 1.65
C PHE A 167 8.04 12.94 3.03
N LYS A 168 8.11 14.22 3.35
CA LYS A 168 8.47 14.74 4.67
C LYS A 168 7.21 15.20 5.39
N PHE A 169 6.96 14.61 6.55
CA PHE A 169 5.86 15.03 7.40
C PHE A 169 6.31 16.17 8.30
N GLN A 170 5.63 17.33 8.22
CA GLN A 170 5.80 18.42 9.17
C GLN A 170 4.80 18.20 10.32
N VAL A 171 5.35 17.96 11.50
CA VAL A 171 4.54 17.70 12.70
C VAL A 171 3.85 19.00 13.12
N PRO A 172 2.49 19.03 13.16
CA PRO A 172 1.78 20.20 13.67
C PRO A 172 2.11 20.51 15.13
N ALA A 173 2.01 21.77 15.51
CA ALA A 173 2.13 22.19 16.91
C ALA A 173 1.12 21.40 17.77
N ASN A 174 1.49 21.10 19.01
CA ASN A 174 0.66 20.34 19.96
C ASN A 174 0.37 18.88 19.55
N THR A 175 1.17 18.27 18.69
CA THR A 175 1.10 16.85 18.39
C THR A 175 1.64 16.04 19.55
N ARG A 176 0.90 15.02 19.97
CA ARG A 176 1.37 14.02 20.93
C ARG A 176 1.97 12.83 20.17
N TRP A 177 3.17 12.46 20.54
CA TRP A 177 3.81 11.26 20.00
C TRP A 177 3.45 10.04 20.83
N SER A 178 2.95 8.99 20.17
CA SER A 178 2.76 7.67 20.76
C SER A 178 3.87 6.73 20.32
N THR A 179 4.34 5.90 21.23
CA THR A 179 5.22 4.77 20.89
C THR A 179 4.35 3.62 20.39
N PRO A 180 4.78 2.92 19.32
CA PRO A 180 4.10 1.68 18.92
C PRO A 180 4.15 0.73 20.11
N ASN A 181 3.00 0.14 20.46
CA ASN A 181 2.94 -0.91 21.47
C ASN A 181 3.89 -2.02 21.00
N GLY A 182 4.86 -2.34 21.88
CA GLY A 182 5.86 -3.36 21.64
C GLY A 182 5.26 -4.76 21.52
#